data_f5f380f31d3cb1ae81c802d2e763ca07
#
_entry.id   f5f380f31d3cb1ae81c802d2e763ca07
#
_cell.length_a   1.000
_cell.length_b   1.000
_cell.length_c   1.000
_cell.angle_alpha   90.00
_cell.angle_beta   90.00
_cell.angle_gamma   90.00
#
_symmetry.space_group_name_H-M   'P 1'
#
loop_
_entity.id
_entity.type
_entity.pdbx_description
1 polymer ?
#
loop_
_entity_poly.entity_id
_entity_poly.type
_entity_poly.pdbx_seq_one_letter_code
_entity_poly.pdbx_strand_id
1 'polypeptide(L)'
;MNKIEREKGPWPANNLLSSVQAWVLERLGGHPEDREMRSVTRMMLDAVSGLDRGQRIVNDWKANESALDALAQWCVRFKKGEPIQYILGATSFFGVSLKIDARALIPRPETEELIRHLLDQQSTSESLRVLDVGTGSGCMALAWKSQRPQDEVTGVDASHEALSLARENGVDLGFEDLNWELVDVLNPSPFDAVSKAKKGWDVVMSNPPYIPISERQSMENRVILHEPSSALFVSDQDPLSFYVTIASGCLKEGWLTAGGWLGFECHEEFASAVEALLSDQPEWRAIRLLKDLQGAPRMVLAQKK
;
A
#
# COMPACT_ATOMS: atom_id res chain seq x y z
N MET A 1 5.83 13.76 25.12
CA MET A 1 5.62 14.94 24.24
C MET A 1 6.95 15.64 24.08
N ASN A 2 7.67 15.39 22.99
CA ASN A 2 8.89 16.15 22.69
C ASN A 2 8.48 17.59 22.38
N LYS A 3 9.08 18.55 23.06
CA LYS A 3 8.93 19.98 22.72
C LYS A 3 9.38 20.16 21.27
N ILE A 4 8.43 20.50 20.41
CA ILE A 4 8.69 20.88 19.04
C ILE A 4 9.41 22.22 19.10
N GLU A 5 10.71 22.25 18.76
CA GLU A 5 11.43 23.52 18.62
C GLU A 5 10.79 24.31 17.47
N ARG A 6 10.40 25.54 17.78
CA ARG A 6 9.79 26.45 16.82
C ARG A 6 10.83 26.82 15.74
N GLU A 7 10.52 26.48 14.49
CA GLU A 7 11.36 26.83 13.35
C GLU A 7 11.53 28.36 13.25
N LYS A 8 12.76 28.80 12.96
CA LYS A 8 13.05 30.21 12.72
C LYS A 8 12.60 30.59 11.32
N GLY A 9 11.83 31.67 11.18
CA GLY A 9 11.34 32.18 9.90
C GLY A 9 12.34 32.14 8.73
N PRO A 10 12.00 32.70 7.58
CA PRO A 10 10.89 33.64 7.37
C PRO A 10 9.51 32.95 7.31
N TRP A 11 8.55 33.61 7.95
CA TRP A 11 7.14 33.22 7.91
C TRP A 11 6.44 33.84 6.69
N PRO A 12 5.25 33.37 6.27
CA PRO A 12 4.51 34.00 5.18
C PRO A 12 4.13 35.44 5.57
N ALA A 13 3.96 36.33 4.57
CA ALA A 13 3.63 37.73 4.80
C ALA A 13 2.31 37.92 5.58
N ASN A 14 1.38 36.98 5.44
CA ASN A 14 0.14 36.89 6.19
C ASN A 14 -0.34 35.44 6.22
N ASN A 15 -1.42 35.16 6.95
CA ASN A 15 -1.96 33.83 7.13
C ASN A 15 -3.05 33.42 6.12
N LEU A 16 -3.26 34.20 5.05
CA LEU A 16 -4.22 33.89 4.00
C LEU A 16 -3.77 32.68 3.18
N LEU A 17 -4.71 31.89 2.68
CA LEU A 17 -4.46 30.67 1.92
C LEU A 17 -3.44 30.87 0.80
N SER A 18 -3.56 31.93 -0.02
CA SER A 18 -2.65 32.19 -1.13
C SER A 18 -1.21 32.46 -0.67
N SER A 19 -1.04 33.24 0.40
CA SER A 19 0.29 33.54 0.97
C SER A 19 0.94 32.30 1.59
N VAL A 20 0.17 31.50 2.31
CA VAL A 20 0.65 30.25 2.92
C VAL A 20 1.00 29.23 1.84
N GLN A 21 0.19 29.10 0.81
CA GLN A 21 0.47 28.20 -0.31
C GLN A 21 1.76 28.58 -1.04
N ALA A 22 1.96 29.85 -1.36
CA ALA A 22 3.18 30.34 -2.00
C ALA A 22 4.42 30.09 -1.12
N TRP A 23 4.29 30.38 0.17
CA TRP A 23 5.35 30.17 1.15
C TRP A 23 5.75 28.69 1.32
N VAL A 24 4.79 27.75 1.38
CA VAL A 24 5.08 26.32 1.43
C VAL A 24 5.81 25.89 0.15
N LEU A 25 5.31 26.29 -1.02
CA LEU A 25 5.93 25.95 -2.30
C LEU A 25 7.37 26.45 -2.40
N GLU A 26 7.64 27.68 -1.98
CA GLU A 26 8.99 28.26 -1.92
C GLU A 26 9.89 27.48 -0.94
N ARG A 27 9.38 27.15 0.25
CA ARG A 27 10.14 26.36 1.24
C ARG A 27 10.47 24.94 0.75
N LEU A 28 9.64 24.35 -0.08
CA LEU A 28 9.92 23.06 -0.74
C LEU A 28 10.99 23.19 -1.84
N GLY A 29 11.33 24.42 -2.26
CA GLY A 29 12.22 24.68 -3.39
C GLY A 29 11.52 24.54 -4.75
N GLY A 30 10.19 24.51 -4.75
CA GLY A 30 9.38 24.37 -5.95
C GLY A 30 9.13 25.69 -6.68
N HIS A 31 8.92 25.58 -7.98
CA HIS A 31 8.44 26.69 -8.83
C HIS A 31 6.92 26.56 -9.04
N PRO A 32 6.18 27.66 -9.32
CA PRO A 32 4.72 27.61 -9.58
C PRO A 32 4.29 26.66 -10.70
N GLU A 33 5.18 26.29 -11.61
CA GLU A 33 4.90 25.34 -12.69
C GLU A 33 5.25 23.88 -12.33
N ASP A 34 5.95 23.65 -11.22
CA ASP A 34 6.32 22.33 -10.74
C ASP A 34 5.07 21.56 -10.25
N ARG A 35 4.69 20.53 -11.00
CA ARG A 35 3.49 19.74 -10.71
C ARG A 35 3.63 18.91 -9.43
N GLU A 36 4.81 18.36 -9.20
CA GLU A 36 5.07 17.55 -8.01
C GLU A 36 5.00 18.41 -6.76
N MET A 37 5.75 19.50 -6.70
CA MET A 37 5.78 20.38 -5.53
C MET A 37 4.42 21.03 -5.26
N ARG A 38 3.62 21.33 -6.29
CA ARG A 38 2.24 21.78 -6.10
C ARG A 38 1.34 20.70 -5.52
N SER A 39 1.54 19.43 -5.93
CA SER A 39 0.79 18.31 -5.37
C SER A 39 1.14 18.11 -3.89
N VAL A 40 2.43 18.10 -3.55
CA VAL A 40 2.92 18.02 -2.18
C VAL A 40 2.39 19.19 -1.33
N THR A 41 2.47 20.43 -1.84
CA THR A 41 1.92 21.60 -1.17
C THR A 41 0.42 21.44 -0.87
N ARG A 42 -0.35 20.96 -1.85
CA ARG A 42 -1.78 20.68 -1.66
C ARG A 42 -2.01 19.65 -0.57
N MET A 43 -1.30 18.52 -0.61
CA MET A 43 -1.42 17.46 0.41
C MET A 43 -1.12 17.99 1.82
N MET A 44 -0.07 18.81 1.99
CA MET A 44 0.25 19.45 3.25
C MET A 44 -0.87 20.40 3.73
N LEU A 45 -1.44 21.19 2.81
CA LEU A 45 -2.54 22.11 3.15
C LEU A 45 -3.83 21.35 3.47
N ASP A 46 -4.15 20.27 2.74
CA ASP A 46 -5.30 19.43 3.02
C ASP A 46 -5.17 18.82 4.43
N ALA A 47 -4.01 18.25 4.74
CA ALA A 47 -3.74 17.62 6.04
C ALA A 47 -3.78 18.62 7.21
N VAL A 48 -3.16 19.80 7.08
CA VAL A 48 -3.09 20.76 8.20
C VAL A 48 -4.41 21.47 8.46
N SER A 49 -5.26 21.60 7.43
CA SER A 49 -6.56 22.25 7.55
C SER A 49 -7.70 21.28 7.87
N GLY A 50 -7.53 19.98 7.56
CA GLY A 50 -8.62 19.01 7.56
C GLY A 50 -9.69 19.27 6.48
N LEU A 51 -9.38 20.11 5.49
CA LEU A 51 -10.30 20.56 4.45
C LEU A 51 -9.70 20.33 3.06
N ASP A 52 -10.55 19.97 2.10
CA ASP A 52 -10.14 19.99 0.69
C ASP A 52 -9.96 21.44 0.16
N ARG A 53 -9.43 21.54 -1.06
CA ARG A 53 -9.18 22.84 -1.69
C ARG A 53 -10.44 23.72 -1.80
N GLY A 54 -11.57 23.13 -2.19
CA GLY A 54 -12.82 23.84 -2.36
C GLY A 54 -13.35 24.39 -1.02
N GLN A 55 -13.33 23.52 -0.01
CA GLN A 55 -13.74 23.86 1.35
C GLN A 55 -12.86 24.97 1.96
N ARG A 56 -11.53 24.94 1.74
CA ARG A 56 -10.66 26.03 2.21
C ARG A 56 -11.00 27.37 1.60
N ILE A 57 -11.37 27.39 0.32
CA ILE A 57 -11.77 28.65 -0.37
C ILE A 57 -13.12 29.15 0.17
N VAL A 58 -14.11 28.26 0.24
CA VAL A 58 -15.48 28.63 0.69
C VAL A 58 -15.48 29.11 2.15
N ASN A 59 -14.67 28.45 3.01
CA ASN A 59 -14.61 28.77 4.44
C ASN A 59 -13.65 29.93 4.78
N ASP A 60 -13.05 30.60 3.78
CA ASP A 60 -12.03 31.65 3.98
C ASP A 60 -10.93 31.21 4.99
N TRP A 61 -10.45 29.97 4.79
CA TRP A 61 -9.49 29.34 5.73
C TRP A 61 -8.22 30.19 5.85
N LYS A 62 -7.80 30.38 7.10
CA LYS A 62 -6.58 31.09 7.47
C LYS A 62 -5.74 30.20 8.38
N ALA A 63 -4.44 30.15 8.10
CA ALA A 63 -3.54 29.36 8.94
C ALA A 63 -3.37 30.00 10.31
N ASN A 64 -3.51 29.22 11.36
CA ASN A 64 -3.11 29.61 12.71
C ASN A 64 -1.61 29.30 12.92
N GLU A 65 -1.06 29.71 14.05
CA GLU A 65 0.37 29.49 14.37
C GLU A 65 0.74 28.00 14.36
N SER A 66 -0.11 27.14 14.94
CA SER A 66 0.12 25.68 14.96
C SER A 66 0.18 25.08 13.55
N ALA A 67 -0.70 25.54 12.63
CA ALA A 67 -0.68 25.12 11.24
C ALA A 67 0.62 25.57 10.53
N LEU A 68 1.06 26.79 10.77
CA LEU A 68 2.31 27.29 10.18
C LEU A 68 3.54 26.53 10.73
N ASP A 69 3.59 26.24 12.04
CA ASP A 69 4.65 25.46 12.64
C ASP A 69 4.69 24.03 12.06
N ALA A 70 3.54 23.37 11.92
CA ALA A 70 3.44 22.05 11.29
C ALA A 70 3.93 22.06 9.84
N LEU A 71 3.46 23.01 9.04
CA LEU A 71 3.89 23.16 7.64
C LEU A 71 5.38 23.41 7.52
N ALA A 72 5.96 24.25 8.39
CA ALA A 72 7.39 24.51 8.43
C ALA A 72 8.21 23.21 8.68
N GLN A 73 7.80 22.41 9.66
CA GLN A 73 8.44 21.14 9.99
C GLN A 73 8.30 20.12 8.87
N TRP A 74 7.12 20.00 8.27
CA TRP A 74 6.88 19.09 7.14
C TRP A 74 7.75 19.44 5.94
N CYS A 75 7.92 20.73 5.64
CA CYS A 75 8.85 21.17 4.59
C CYS A 75 10.31 20.75 4.88
N VAL A 76 10.75 20.84 6.14
CA VAL A 76 12.10 20.39 6.52
C VAL A 76 12.27 18.89 6.37
N ARG A 77 11.30 18.09 6.83
CA ARG A 77 11.31 16.63 6.69
C ARG A 77 11.33 16.22 5.22
N PHE A 78 10.46 16.82 4.40
CA PHE A 78 10.38 16.55 2.96
C PHE A 78 11.69 16.84 2.24
N LYS A 79 12.33 17.98 2.54
CA LYS A 79 13.65 18.34 1.98
C LYS A 79 14.77 17.40 2.39
N LYS A 80 14.63 16.69 3.50
CA LYS A 80 15.55 15.61 3.93
C LYS A 80 15.26 14.28 3.20
N GLY A 81 14.30 14.25 2.29
CA GLY A 81 13.96 13.09 1.48
C GLY A 81 12.89 12.16 2.08
N GLU A 82 12.25 12.55 3.18
CA GLU A 82 11.20 11.73 3.77
C GLU A 82 9.93 11.74 2.88
N PRO A 83 9.30 10.59 2.61
CA PRO A 83 8.07 10.51 1.83
C PRO A 83 6.95 11.36 2.42
N ILE A 84 6.21 12.07 1.57
CA ILE A 84 5.13 12.95 2.03
C ILE A 84 4.07 12.18 2.82
N GLN A 85 3.75 10.95 2.47
CA GLN A 85 2.79 10.12 3.17
C GLN A 85 3.23 9.83 4.61
N TYR A 86 4.52 9.55 4.84
CA TYR A 86 5.06 9.36 6.19
C TYR A 86 5.11 10.65 7.00
N ILE A 87 5.38 11.78 6.33
CA ILE A 87 5.33 13.09 6.97
C ILE A 87 3.93 13.40 7.49
N LEU A 88 2.92 13.12 6.69
CA LEU A 88 1.52 13.37 7.02
C LEU A 88 0.90 12.27 7.90
N GLY A 89 1.53 11.09 7.95
CA GLY A 89 1.04 9.93 8.68
C GLY A 89 -0.20 9.29 8.07
N ALA A 90 -0.54 9.63 6.83
CA ALA A 90 -1.76 9.15 6.16
C ALA A 90 -1.57 9.04 4.65
N THR A 91 -2.32 8.11 4.05
CA THR A 91 -2.45 7.94 2.60
C THR A 91 -3.88 7.53 2.24
N SER A 92 -4.27 7.76 0.98
CA SER A 92 -5.54 7.25 0.44
C SER A 92 -5.23 6.04 -0.43
N PHE A 93 -6.04 4.99 -0.31
CA PHE A 93 -5.91 3.79 -1.12
C PHE A 93 -7.31 3.20 -1.37
N PHE A 94 -7.68 2.97 -2.62
CA PHE A 94 -8.97 2.43 -3.05
C PHE A 94 -10.19 3.10 -2.39
N GLY A 95 -10.10 4.40 -2.17
CA GLY A 95 -11.17 5.21 -1.55
C GLY A 95 -11.21 5.19 -0.03
N VAL A 96 -10.34 4.42 0.66
CA VAL A 96 -10.20 4.46 2.11
C VAL A 96 -8.99 5.31 2.53
N SER A 97 -9.08 5.95 3.69
CA SER A 97 -7.96 6.67 4.30
C SER A 97 -7.25 5.78 5.31
N LEU A 98 -5.94 5.62 5.16
CA LEU A 98 -5.12 4.73 5.98
C LEU A 98 -4.04 5.53 6.70
N LYS A 99 -3.75 5.18 7.93
CA LYS A 99 -2.50 5.55 8.59
C LYS A 99 -1.34 4.87 7.87
N ILE A 100 -0.23 5.58 7.74
CA ILE A 100 0.98 5.04 7.15
C ILE A 100 2.23 5.66 7.79
N ASP A 101 3.20 4.83 8.09
CA ASP A 101 4.53 5.20 8.56
C ASP A 101 5.57 4.14 8.16
N ALA A 102 6.81 4.28 8.62
CA ALA A 102 7.93 3.42 8.25
C ALA A 102 7.76 1.93 8.62
N ARG A 103 6.66 1.52 9.25
CA ARG A 103 6.33 0.12 9.55
C ARG A 103 5.88 -0.66 8.32
N ALA A 104 5.38 0.01 7.27
CA ALA A 104 4.86 -0.65 6.07
C ALA A 104 5.15 0.16 4.79
N LEU A 105 5.18 -0.55 3.67
CA LEU A 105 5.27 0.03 2.33
C LEU A 105 4.12 1.04 2.11
N ILE A 106 4.42 2.17 1.48
CA ILE A 106 3.39 3.12 1.04
C ILE A 106 2.57 2.44 -0.07
N PRO A 107 1.24 2.29 0.09
CA PRO A 107 0.38 1.69 -0.94
C PRO A 107 0.55 2.37 -2.31
N ARG A 108 0.66 1.56 -3.37
CA ARG A 108 0.87 2.03 -4.74
C ARG A 108 -0.44 2.01 -5.53
N PRO A 109 -0.64 2.94 -6.48
CA PRO A 109 -1.85 2.97 -7.32
C PRO A 109 -2.06 1.68 -8.13
N GLU A 110 -0.98 1.04 -8.58
CA GLU A 110 -1.01 -0.21 -9.34
C GLU A 110 -1.64 -1.35 -8.53
N THR A 111 -1.44 -1.35 -7.20
CA THR A 111 -2.05 -2.33 -6.29
C THR A 111 -3.59 -2.20 -6.22
N GLU A 112 -4.13 -0.99 -6.43
CA GLU A 112 -5.59 -0.78 -6.53
C GLU A 112 -6.17 -1.51 -7.75
N GLU A 113 -5.40 -1.58 -8.85
CA GLU A 113 -5.85 -2.26 -10.07
C GLU A 113 -5.94 -3.77 -9.85
N LEU A 114 -5.00 -4.38 -9.11
CA LEU A 114 -5.07 -5.79 -8.74
C LEU A 114 -6.37 -6.11 -7.99
N ILE A 115 -6.72 -5.29 -6.99
CA ILE A 115 -7.97 -5.49 -6.23
C ILE A 115 -9.18 -5.38 -7.15
N ARG A 116 -9.22 -4.37 -8.02
CA ARG A 116 -10.33 -4.19 -8.96
C ARG A 116 -10.51 -5.40 -9.86
N HIS A 117 -9.42 -5.90 -10.44
CA HIS A 117 -9.46 -7.08 -11.28
C HIS A 117 -9.92 -8.34 -10.54
N LEU A 118 -9.52 -8.53 -9.28
CA LEU A 118 -9.99 -9.65 -8.47
C LEU A 118 -11.47 -9.51 -8.10
N LEU A 119 -11.94 -8.31 -7.75
CA LEU A 119 -13.35 -8.02 -7.47
C LEU A 119 -14.22 -8.30 -8.69
N ASP A 120 -13.77 -7.94 -9.90
CA ASP A 120 -14.48 -8.18 -11.15
C ASP A 120 -14.67 -9.68 -11.47
N GLN A 121 -13.87 -10.56 -10.85
CA GLN A 121 -14.04 -12.01 -10.98
C GLN A 121 -15.13 -12.55 -10.03
N GLN A 122 -15.57 -11.76 -9.07
CA GLN A 122 -16.54 -12.22 -8.06
C GLN A 122 -17.96 -11.87 -8.49
N SER A 123 -18.68 -12.86 -8.97
CA SER A 123 -20.08 -12.73 -9.40
C SER A 123 -21.10 -13.05 -8.30
N THR A 124 -20.63 -13.54 -7.15
CA THR A 124 -21.50 -13.99 -6.06
C THR A 124 -21.79 -12.87 -5.05
N SER A 125 -23.00 -12.89 -4.50
CA SER A 125 -23.36 -12.11 -3.32
C SER A 125 -23.06 -12.83 -2.00
N GLU A 126 -22.64 -14.09 -2.07
CA GLU A 126 -22.25 -14.88 -0.90
C GLU A 126 -20.97 -14.34 -0.28
N SER A 127 -20.81 -14.56 1.03
CA SER A 127 -19.58 -14.22 1.75
C SER A 127 -18.44 -15.08 1.25
N LEU A 128 -17.32 -14.43 0.92
CA LEU A 128 -16.07 -15.06 0.50
C LEU A 128 -15.07 -15.03 1.64
N ARG A 129 -14.12 -15.94 1.57
CA ARG A 129 -12.94 -15.96 2.43
C ARG A 129 -11.75 -15.48 1.62
N VAL A 130 -11.09 -14.42 2.11
CA VAL A 130 -10.04 -13.71 1.40
C VAL A 130 -8.77 -13.68 2.21
N LEU A 131 -7.66 -14.07 1.61
CA LEU A 131 -6.33 -14.02 2.20
C LEU A 131 -5.48 -12.97 1.49
N ASP A 132 -4.94 -12.02 2.25
CA ASP A 132 -3.97 -11.03 1.82
C ASP A 132 -2.58 -11.41 2.36
N VAL A 133 -1.67 -11.81 1.48
CA VAL A 133 -0.33 -12.30 1.83
C VAL A 133 0.70 -11.20 1.67
N GLY A 134 1.40 -10.85 2.75
CA GLY A 134 2.25 -9.66 2.82
C GLY A 134 1.40 -8.40 2.95
N THR A 135 0.47 -8.40 3.90
CA THR A 135 -0.59 -7.39 3.99
C THR A 135 -0.09 -5.98 4.29
N GLY A 136 1.12 -5.83 4.85
CA GLY A 136 1.73 -4.54 5.16
C GLY A 136 0.86 -3.67 6.05
N SER A 137 0.46 -2.52 5.57
CA SER A 137 -0.47 -1.59 6.26
C SER A 137 -1.92 -2.09 6.33
N GLY A 138 -2.21 -3.26 5.76
CA GLY A 138 -3.56 -3.79 5.59
C GLY A 138 -4.30 -3.22 4.38
N CYS A 139 -3.63 -2.47 3.51
CA CYS A 139 -4.29 -1.69 2.46
C CYS A 139 -5.17 -2.54 1.53
N MET A 140 -4.70 -3.70 1.05
CA MET A 140 -5.50 -4.57 0.18
C MET A 140 -6.65 -5.22 0.94
N ALA A 141 -6.39 -5.79 2.13
CA ALA A 141 -7.40 -6.41 2.97
C ALA A 141 -8.53 -5.44 3.34
N LEU A 142 -8.18 -4.21 3.74
CA LEU A 142 -9.14 -3.18 4.13
C LEU A 142 -9.91 -2.61 2.93
N ALA A 143 -9.24 -2.43 1.80
CA ALA A 143 -9.89 -2.06 0.55
C ALA A 143 -10.91 -3.11 0.11
N TRP A 144 -10.54 -4.40 0.14
CA TRP A 144 -11.48 -5.49 -0.14
C TRP A 144 -12.69 -5.45 0.79
N LYS A 145 -12.45 -5.38 2.11
CA LYS A 145 -13.51 -5.34 3.12
C LYS A 145 -14.46 -4.16 2.93
N SER A 146 -13.95 -3.01 2.50
CA SER A 146 -14.76 -1.82 2.22
C SER A 146 -15.74 -2.02 1.06
N GLN A 147 -15.37 -2.84 0.05
CA GLN A 147 -16.19 -3.14 -1.12
C GLN A 147 -17.14 -4.32 -0.87
N ARG A 148 -16.75 -5.25 -0.03
CA ARG A 148 -17.48 -6.47 0.29
C ARG A 148 -17.51 -6.70 1.81
N PRO A 149 -18.32 -5.92 2.55
CA PRO A 149 -18.34 -5.95 4.03
C PRO A 149 -18.72 -7.31 4.62
N GLN A 150 -19.41 -8.17 3.85
CA GLN A 150 -19.82 -9.51 4.29
C GLN A 150 -18.67 -10.54 4.25
N ASP A 151 -17.55 -10.26 3.56
CA ASP A 151 -16.48 -11.22 3.37
C ASP A 151 -15.62 -11.37 4.65
N GLU A 152 -15.15 -12.59 4.88
CA GLU A 152 -14.13 -12.88 5.89
C GLU A 152 -12.75 -12.60 5.33
N VAL A 153 -12.06 -11.60 5.85
CA VAL A 153 -10.75 -11.19 5.36
C VAL A 153 -9.68 -11.45 6.41
N THR A 154 -8.59 -12.06 5.98
CA THR A 154 -7.40 -12.27 6.80
C THR A 154 -6.18 -11.70 6.10
N GLY A 155 -5.42 -10.87 6.81
CA GLY A 155 -4.11 -10.40 6.37
C GLY A 155 -3.00 -11.12 7.13
N VAL A 156 -1.97 -11.57 6.41
CA VAL A 156 -0.78 -12.17 7.01
C VAL A 156 0.46 -11.38 6.60
N ASP A 157 1.40 -11.25 7.53
CA ASP A 157 2.69 -10.59 7.31
C ASP A 157 3.77 -11.19 8.20
N ALA A 158 5.02 -11.12 7.78
CA ALA A 158 6.17 -11.55 8.58
C ALA A 158 6.58 -10.48 9.62
N SER A 159 6.07 -9.24 9.52
CA SER A 159 6.39 -8.11 10.39
C SER A 159 5.30 -7.87 11.43
N HIS A 160 5.67 -7.94 12.70
CA HIS A 160 4.79 -7.53 13.80
C HIS A 160 4.40 -6.06 13.72
N GLU A 161 5.32 -5.20 13.28
CA GLU A 161 5.12 -3.76 13.16
C GLU A 161 4.12 -3.45 12.07
N ALA A 162 4.21 -4.12 10.91
CA ALA A 162 3.25 -3.99 9.82
C ALA A 162 1.85 -4.42 10.28
N LEU A 163 1.72 -5.57 10.94
CA LEU A 163 0.46 -6.05 11.49
C LEU A 163 -0.13 -5.14 12.58
N SER A 164 0.72 -4.47 13.37
CA SER A 164 0.26 -3.44 14.33
C SER A 164 -0.40 -2.29 13.58
N LEU A 165 0.22 -1.79 12.50
CA LEU A 165 -0.33 -0.73 11.68
C LEU A 165 -1.63 -1.17 10.98
N ALA A 166 -1.68 -2.39 10.45
CA ALA A 166 -2.88 -2.95 9.82
C ALA A 166 -4.07 -3.02 10.79
N ARG A 167 -3.83 -3.44 12.05
CA ARG A 167 -4.85 -3.43 13.10
C ARG A 167 -5.35 -2.03 13.44
N GLU A 168 -4.42 -1.06 13.58
CA GLU A 168 -4.76 0.34 13.81
C GLU A 168 -5.66 0.88 12.70
N ASN A 169 -5.34 0.57 11.44
CA ASN A 169 -6.16 0.94 10.28
C ASN A 169 -7.52 0.25 10.27
N GLY A 170 -7.57 -1.04 10.63
CA GLY A 170 -8.82 -1.78 10.75
C GLY A 170 -9.77 -1.16 11.78
N VAL A 171 -9.26 -0.83 12.97
CA VAL A 171 -10.02 -0.17 14.03
C VAL A 171 -10.53 1.21 13.58
N ASP A 172 -9.66 2.03 12.96
CA ASP A 172 -10.04 3.37 12.49
C ASP A 172 -11.15 3.35 11.43
N LEU A 173 -11.21 2.29 10.62
CA LEU A 173 -12.22 2.09 9.58
C LEU A 173 -13.48 1.34 10.10
N GLY A 174 -13.47 0.89 11.36
CA GLY A 174 -14.57 0.12 11.92
C GLY A 174 -14.64 -1.33 11.45
N PHE A 175 -13.55 -1.88 10.98
CA PHE A 175 -13.39 -3.27 10.52
C PHE A 175 -12.62 -4.11 11.55
N GLU A 176 -13.15 -4.21 12.77
CA GLU A 176 -12.51 -4.95 13.86
C GLU A 176 -12.57 -6.48 13.69
N ASP A 177 -13.38 -6.97 12.76
CA ASP A 177 -13.60 -8.39 12.46
C ASP A 177 -12.56 -8.98 11.49
N LEU A 178 -11.59 -8.20 11.00
CA LEU A 178 -10.49 -8.74 10.22
C LEU A 178 -9.50 -9.50 11.10
N ASN A 179 -8.99 -10.61 10.55
CA ASN A 179 -7.95 -11.37 11.20
C ASN A 179 -6.56 -10.92 10.71
N TRP A 180 -5.62 -10.81 11.65
CA TRP A 180 -4.25 -10.42 11.36
C TRP A 180 -3.30 -11.44 12.00
N GLU A 181 -2.56 -12.20 11.19
CA GLU A 181 -1.72 -13.28 11.65
C GLU A 181 -0.25 -13.06 11.26
N LEU A 182 0.65 -13.33 12.21
CA LEU A 182 2.09 -13.28 11.98
C LEU A 182 2.53 -14.55 11.27
N VAL A 183 2.86 -14.44 9.99
CA VAL A 183 3.28 -15.56 9.14
C VAL A 183 4.38 -15.12 8.20
N ASP A 184 5.53 -15.76 8.27
CA ASP A 184 6.56 -15.69 7.25
C ASP A 184 6.32 -16.80 6.22
N VAL A 185 5.81 -16.45 5.05
CA VAL A 185 5.44 -17.43 4.00
C VAL A 185 6.63 -18.14 3.39
N LEU A 186 7.85 -17.62 3.53
CA LEU A 186 9.07 -18.31 3.07
C LEU A 186 9.62 -19.29 4.09
N ASN A 187 9.11 -19.31 5.33
CA ASN A 187 9.51 -20.27 6.35
C ASN A 187 8.76 -21.60 6.14
N PRO A 188 9.43 -22.76 6.17
CA PRO A 188 8.76 -24.05 5.94
C PRO A 188 7.71 -24.47 6.97
N SER A 189 7.52 -23.73 8.06
CA SER A 189 6.53 -24.02 9.11
C SER A 189 5.27 -23.12 9.16
N PRO A 190 4.98 -22.22 8.19
CA PRO A 190 3.89 -21.24 8.32
C PRO A 190 2.52 -21.81 7.98
N PHE A 191 2.47 -22.94 7.28
CA PHE A 191 1.25 -23.49 6.72
C PHE A 191 0.26 -24.00 7.77
N ASP A 192 0.73 -24.38 8.96
CA ASP A 192 -0.13 -24.78 10.08
C ASP A 192 -0.96 -23.61 10.64
N ALA A 193 -0.50 -22.37 10.52
CA ALA A 193 -1.24 -21.19 10.98
C ALA A 193 -2.33 -20.80 9.97
N VAL A 194 -2.02 -20.80 8.69
CA VAL A 194 -2.95 -20.49 7.59
C VAL A 194 -3.92 -21.65 7.34
N SER A 195 -3.49 -22.90 7.57
CA SER A 195 -4.30 -24.12 7.39
C SER A 195 -5.33 -24.38 8.49
N LYS A 196 -5.34 -23.60 9.59
CA LYS A 196 -6.41 -23.66 10.61
C LYS A 196 -7.81 -23.37 10.05
N ALA A 197 -7.87 -22.75 8.89
CA ALA A 197 -9.09 -22.65 8.11
C ALA A 197 -9.44 -24.04 7.56
N LYS A 198 -10.40 -24.73 8.18
CA LYS A 198 -10.94 -26.05 7.74
C LYS A 198 -11.46 -26.07 6.28
N LYS A 199 -11.56 -24.95 5.64
CA LYS A 199 -11.91 -24.72 4.23
C LYS A 199 -10.91 -23.74 3.65
N GLY A 200 -10.37 -23.95 2.47
CA GLY A 200 -9.48 -23.02 1.78
C GLY A 200 -10.09 -21.62 1.58
N TRP A 201 -9.31 -20.70 1.08
CA TRP A 201 -9.71 -19.34 0.74
C TRP A 201 -10.36 -19.32 -0.65
N ASP A 202 -11.31 -18.40 -0.88
CA ASP A 202 -11.93 -18.20 -2.20
C ASP A 202 -11.11 -17.24 -3.06
N VAL A 203 -10.37 -16.34 -2.40
CA VAL A 203 -9.43 -15.41 -3.03
C VAL A 203 -8.14 -15.37 -2.22
N VAL A 204 -7.02 -15.47 -2.91
CA VAL A 204 -5.68 -15.20 -2.37
C VAL A 204 -5.09 -14.05 -3.19
N MET A 205 -4.64 -13.00 -2.53
CA MET A 205 -4.00 -11.85 -3.16
C MET A 205 -2.67 -11.54 -2.49
N SER A 206 -1.71 -11.04 -3.25
CA SER A 206 -0.41 -10.65 -2.71
C SER A 206 0.26 -9.60 -3.57
N ASN A 207 0.84 -8.61 -2.90
CA ASN A 207 1.86 -7.74 -3.42
C ASN A 207 3.17 -8.02 -2.65
N PRO A 208 3.88 -9.10 -3.00
CA PRO A 208 5.07 -9.52 -2.26
C PRO A 208 6.26 -8.63 -2.62
N PRO A 209 7.35 -8.64 -1.83
CA PRO A 209 8.62 -8.06 -2.26
C PRO A 209 9.06 -8.65 -3.60
N TYR A 210 9.42 -7.79 -4.55
CA TYR A 210 9.74 -8.23 -5.91
C TYR A 210 10.94 -7.50 -6.55
N ILE A 211 11.57 -6.55 -5.84
CA ILE A 211 12.69 -5.78 -6.39
C ILE A 211 14.00 -6.53 -6.09
N PRO A 212 14.79 -6.93 -7.11
CA PRO A 212 16.09 -7.53 -6.88
C PRO A 212 17.01 -6.58 -6.09
N ILE A 213 17.82 -7.15 -5.18
CA ILE A 213 18.75 -6.34 -4.37
C ILE A 213 19.72 -5.54 -5.25
N SER A 214 20.10 -6.07 -6.41
CA SER A 214 20.97 -5.40 -7.39
C SER A 214 20.40 -4.09 -7.93
N GLU A 215 19.07 -3.93 -7.96
CA GLU A 215 18.41 -2.72 -8.43
C GLU A 215 18.39 -1.59 -7.39
N ARG A 216 18.79 -1.86 -6.15
CA ARG A 216 18.77 -0.87 -5.07
C ARG A 216 19.44 0.45 -5.42
N GLN A 217 20.53 0.40 -6.18
CA GLN A 217 21.30 1.61 -6.53
C GLN A 217 20.60 2.52 -7.56
N SER A 218 19.68 1.99 -8.35
CA SER A 218 18.92 2.74 -9.36
C SER A 218 17.65 3.36 -8.80
N MET A 219 17.24 2.97 -7.59
CA MET A 219 16.00 3.45 -6.96
C MET A 219 16.17 4.84 -6.35
N GLU A 220 15.05 5.52 -6.17
CA GLU A 220 15.04 6.81 -5.47
C GLU A 220 15.49 6.67 -4.02
N ASN A 221 16.39 7.55 -3.58
CA ASN A 221 16.85 7.59 -2.19
C ASN A 221 15.71 7.68 -1.17
N ARG A 222 14.62 8.35 -1.54
CA ARG A 222 13.42 8.49 -0.70
C ARG A 222 12.81 7.15 -0.32
N VAL A 223 12.75 6.21 -1.26
CA VAL A 223 12.26 4.84 -1.04
C VAL A 223 13.26 4.05 -0.21
N ILE A 224 14.53 4.03 -0.64
CA ILE A 224 15.58 3.19 -0.04
C ILE A 224 15.84 3.53 1.44
N LEU A 225 15.76 4.81 1.80
CA LEU A 225 16.12 5.30 3.13
C LEU A 225 14.97 5.25 4.14
N HIS A 226 13.72 5.20 3.67
CA HIS A 226 12.57 5.37 4.54
C HIS A 226 11.59 4.20 4.53
N GLU A 227 11.44 3.49 3.40
CA GLU A 227 10.53 2.36 3.34
C GLU A 227 11.19 1.07 3.81
N PRO A 228 10.45 0.12 4.41
CA PRO A 228 11.04 -1.09 4.97
C PRO A 228 11.66 -1.98 3.89
N SER A 229 12.94 -2.28 4.01
CA SER A 229 13.69 -3.09 3.03
C SER A 229 13.09 -4.49 2.83
N SER A 230 12.49 -5.06 3.88
CA SER A 230 11.80 -6.36 3.82
C SER A 230 10.55 -6.36 2.96
N ALA A 231 9.93 -5.19 2.74
CA ALA A 231 8.77 -5.05 1.87
C ALA A 231 9.14 -4.72 0.41
N LEU A 232 10.41 -4.44 0.13
CA LEU A 232 10.90 -4.02 -1.19
C LEU A 232 11.67 -5.14 -1.89
N PHE A 233 12.66 -5.73 -1.18
CA PHE A 233 13.72 -6.46 -1.83
C PHE A 233 13.57 -7.98 -1.72
N VAL A 234 13.93 -8.63 -2.82
CA VAL A 234 14.06 -10.08 -2.95
C VAL A 234 15.48 -10.44 -3.41
N SER A 235 15.91 -11.67 -3.14
CA SER A 235 17.22 -12.16 -3.59
C SER A 235 17.33 -12.15 -5.11
N ASP A 236 18.45 -11.65 -5.65
CA ASP A 236 18.76 -11.72 -7.09
C ASP A 236 18.83 -13.16 -7.62
N GLN A 237 19.15 -14.13 -6.75
CA GLN A 237 19.27 -15.54 -7.12
C GLN A 237 17.92 -16.24 -7.20
N ASP A 238 16.89 -15.73 -6.50
CA ASP A 238 15.56 -16.32 -6.50
C ASP A 238 14.46 -15.22 -6.43
N PRO A 239 14.29 -14.43 -7.49
CA PRO A 239 13.33 -13.32 -7.52
C PRO A 239 11.87 -13.80 -7.52
N LEU A 240 11.63 -15.08 -7.79
CA LEU A 240 10.29 -15.66 -7.85
C LEU A 240 9.89 -16.41 -6.57
N SER A 241 10.73 -16.45 -5.53
CA SER A 241 10.52 -17.22 -4.30
C SER A 241 9.14 -17.07 -3.68
N PHE A 242 8.66 -15.83 -3.53
CA PHE A 242 7.33 -15.57 -2.98
C PHE A 242 6.21 -16.12 -3.86
N TYR A 243 6.29 -15.93 -5.17
CA TYR A 243 5.27 -16.40 -6.11
C TYR A 243 5.19 -17.93 -6.13
N VAL A 244 6.35 -18.59 -6.16
CA VAL A 244 6.46 -20.07 -6.11
C VAL A 244 5.84 -20.59 -4.82
N THR A 245 6.18 -19.98 -3.69
CA THR A 245 5.71 -20.43 -2.38
C THR A 245 4.21 -20.24 -2.22
N ILE A 246 3.68 -19.07 -2.56
CA ILE A 246 2.25 -18.79 -2.44
C ILE A 246 1.43 -19.64 -3.41
N ALA A 247 1.87 -19.78 -4.67
CA ALA A 247 1.19 -20.64 -5.65
C ALA A 247 1.20 -22.12 -5.21
N SER A 248 2.32 -22.60 -4.65
CA SER A 248 2.41 -23.95 -4.07
C SER A 248 1.46 -24.13 -2.89
N GLY A 249 1.38 -23.14 -1.98
CA GLY A 249 0.43 -23.14 -0.87
C GLY A 249 -1.03 -23.24 -1.36
N CYS A 250 -1.38 -22.50 -2.40
CA CYS A 250 -2.70 -22.55 -3.01
C CYS A 250 -3.05 -23.94 -3.58
N LEU A 251 -2.09 -24.63 -4.18
CA LEU A 251 -2.31 -25.94 -4.82
C LEU A 251 -2.17 -27.11 -3.86
N LYS A 252 -1.05 -27.18 -3.13
CA LYS A 252 -0.63 -28.37 -2.38
C LYS A 252 -1.12 -28.35 -0.94
N GLU A 253 -1.16 -27.17 -0.31
CA GLU A 253 -1.54 -27.03 1.10
C GLU A 253 -3.00 -26.63 1.30
N GLY A 254 -3.76 -26.54 0.20
CA GLY A 254 -5.19 -26.26 0.25
C GLY A 254 -5.56 -24.82 0.62
N TRP A 255 -4.65 -23.87 0.46
CA TRP A 255 -4.97 -22.46 0.74
C TRP A 255 -6.08 -21.94 -0.16
N LEU A 256 -6.16 -22.36 -1.41
CA LEU A 256 -7.17 -21.90 -2.35
C LEU A 256 -8.19 -23.01 -2.64
N THR A 257 -9.48 -22.69 -2.59
CA THR A 257 -10.56 -23.59 -2.95
C THR A 257 -10.58 -23.87 -4.45
N ALA A 258 -11.22 -24.96 -4.88
CA ALA A 258 -11.53 -25.14 -6.31
C ALA A 258 -12.43 -24.02 -6.78
N GLY A 259 -12.11 -23.44 -7.93
CA GLY A 259 -12.79 -22.26 -8.47
C GLY A 259 -12.31 -20.92 -7.87
N GLY A 260 -11.50 -20.94 -6.83
CA GLY A 260 -10.94 -19.73 -6.21
C GLY A 260 -9.92 -19.01 -7.09
N TRP A 261 -9.69 -17.73 -6.80
CA TRP A 261 -8.79 -16.85 -7.56
C TRP A 261 -7.52 -16.52 -6.80
N LEU A 262 -6.40 -16.56 -7.49
CA LEU A 262 -5.11 -16.06 -7.07
C LEU A 262 -4.77 -14.81 -7.87
N GLY A 263 -4.29 -13.75 -7.21
CA GLY A 263 -3.81 -12.53 -7.84
C GLY A 263 -2.49 -12.06 -7.25
N PHE A 264 -1.56 -11.72 -8.13
CA PHE A 264 -0.25 -11.17 -7.78
C PHE A 264 -0.03 -9.81 -8.42
N GLU A 265 0.56 -8.87 -7.65
CA GLU A 265 1.32 -7.79 -8.24
C GLU A 265 2.76 -8.26 -8.48
N CYS A 266 3.37 -7.82 -9.59
CA CYS A 266 4.67 -8.29 -10.04
C CYS A 266 5.58 -7.15 -10.48
N HIS A 267 6.89 -7.36 -10.39
CA HIS A 267 7.87 -6.57 -11.12
C HIS A 267 7.64 -6.74 -12.64
N GLU A 268 7.75 -5.64 -13.41
CA GLU A 268 7.46 -5.67 -14.86
C GLU A 268 8.32 -6.68 -15.62
N GLU A 269 9.59 -6.83 -15.24
CA GLU A 269 10.51 -7.79 -15.87
C GLU A 269 10.20 -9.25 -15.54
N PHE A 270 9.59 -9.52 -14.37
CA PHE A 270 9.29 -10.89 -13.92
C PHE A 270 7.84 -11.31 -14.12
N ALA A 271 6.95 -10.41 -14.49
CA ALA A 271 5.52 -10.70 -14.63
C ALA A 271 5.25 -11.84 -15.63
N SER A 272 5.97 -11.90 -16.76
CA SER A 272 5.86 -13.02 -17.71
C SER A 272 6.42 -14.32 -17.15
N ALA A 273 7.43 -14.29 -16.28
CA ALA A 273 7.94 -15.49 -15.62
C ALA A 273 6.95 -16.02 -14.58
N VAL A 274 6.23 -15.13 -13.88
CA VAL A 274 5.15 -15.51 -12.96
C VAL A 274 3.96 -16.11 -13.73
N GLU A 275 3.59 -15.56 -14.88
CA GLU A 275 2.57 -16.15 -15.77
C GLU A 275 2.97 -17.55 -16.23
N ALA A 276 4.23 -17.73 -16.67
CA ALA A 276 4.75 -19.04 -17.08
C ALA A 276 4.75 -20.04 -15.92
N LEU A 277 5.20 -19.63 -14.72
CA LEU A 277 5.17 -20.44 -13.50
C LEU A 277 3.78 -21.04 -13.22
N LEU A 278 2.72 -20.24 -13.40
CA LEU A 278 1.35 -20.71 -13.20
C LEU A 278 0.88 -21.56 -14.40
N SER A 279 1.27 -21.20 -15.62
CA SER A 279 0.87 -21.92 -16.85
C SER A 279 1.44 -23.34 -16.94
N ASP A 280 2.60 -23.58 -16.32
CA ASP A 280 3.25 -24.89 -16.26
C ASP A 280 2.52 -25.86 -15.32
N GLN A 281 1.55 -25.41 -14.54
CA GLN A 281 0.79 -26.23 -13.59
C GLN A 281 -0.62 -26.46 -14.13
N PRO A 282 -1.00 -27.73 -14.42
CA PRO A 282 -2.29 -28.06 -15.05
C PRO A 282 -3.50 -27.74 -14.15
N GLU A 283 -3.31 -27.50 -12.88
CA GLU A 283 -4.34 -27.16 -11.90
C GLU A 283 -4.86 -25.72 -12.06
N TRP A 284 -4.13 -24.86 -12.73
CA TRP A 284 -4.57 -23.50 -13.01
C TRP A 284 -5.35 -23.42 -14.33
N ARG A 285 -6.26 -22.43 -14.38
CA ARG A 285 -7.00 -22.04 -15.59
C ARG A 285 -7.18 -20.51 -15.58
N ALA A 286 -7.68 -19.95 -16.68
CA ALA A 286 -7.97 -18.53 -16.84
C ALA A 286 -6.80 -17.62 -16.42
N ILE A 287 -5.56 -18.08 -16.68
CA ILE A 287 -4.35 -17.32 -16.36
C ILE A 287 -4.30 -16.08 -17.24
N ARG A 288 -4.04 -14.93 -16.65
CA ARG A 288 -3.98 -13.64 -17.34
C ARG A 288 -2.84 -12.78 -16.80
N LEU A 289 -1.99 -12.34 -17.71
CA LEU A 289 -1.03 -11.27 -17.48
C LEU A 289 -1.69 -9.94 -17.83
N LEU A 290 -1.82 -9.05 -16.87
CA LEU A 290 -2.49 -7.77 -17.03
C LEU A 290 -1.46 -6.63 -16.93
N LYS A 291 -1.73 -5.58 -17.69
CA LYS A 291 -0.94 -4.36 -17.68
C LYS A 291 -1.58 -3.33 -16.76
N ASP A 292 -0.74 -2.52 -16.12
CA ASP A 292 -1.19 -1.33 -15.41
C ASP A 292 -1.63 -0.22 -16.38
N LEU A 293 -2.19 0.87 -15.84
CA LEU A 293 -2.64 2.04 -16.62
C LEU A 293 -1.51 2.72 -17.41
N GLN A 294 -0.25 2.44 -17.08
CA GLN A 294 0.92 2.96 -17.80
C GLN A 294 1.36 2.02 -18.94
N GLY A 295 0.77 0.82 -19.01
CA GLY A 295 1.02 -0.18 -20.04
C GLY A 295 2.11 -1.19 -19.70
N ALA A 296 2.67 -1.16 -18.49
CA ALA A 296 3.64 -2.15 -18.03
C ALA A 296 2.94 -3.43 -17.55
N PRO A 297 3.48 -4.65 -17.84
CA PRO A 297 2.96 -5.89 -17.30
C PRO A 297 3.18 -5.89 -15.77
N ARG A 298 2.09 -5.93 -14.99
CA ARG A 298 2.16 -5.67 -13.56
C ARG A 298 1.40 -6.67 -12.70
N MET A 299 0.42 -7.37 -13.25
CA MET A 299 -0.44 -8.25 -12.46
C MET A 299 -0.61 -9.58 -13.15
N VAL A 300 -0.64 -10.67 -12.37
CA VAL A 300 -0.96 -12.00 -12.86
C VAL A 300 -2.10 -12.56 -12.03
N LEU A 301 -3.19 -12.96 -12.73
CA LEU A 301 -4.34 -13.61 -12.12
C LEU A 301 -4.45 -15.04 -12.64
N ALA A 302 -4.87 -15.95 -11.77
CA ALA A 302 -5.17 -17.33 -12.13
C ALA A 302 -6.33 -17.88 -11.31
N GLN A 303 -7.10 -18.80 -11.88
CA GLN A 303 -8.17 -19.49 -11.20
C GLN A 303 -7.79 -20.97 -11.01
N LYS A 304 -7.96 -21.49 -9.79
CA LYS A 304 -7.78 -22.93 -9.50
C LYS A 304 -8.93 -23.73 -10.12
N LYS A 305 -8.61 -24.86 -10.75
CA LYS A 305 -9.62 -25.79 -11.31
C LYS A 305 -10.42 -26.48 -10.22
#